data_e51e17ff18a2ee80440416b2b4a8b101
#
_entry.id   e51e17ff18a2ee80440416b2b4a8b101
#
_cell.length_a   1.000
_cell.length_b   1.000
_cell.length_c   1.000
_cell.angle_alpha   90.00
_cell.angle_beta   90.00
_cell.angle_gamma   90.00
#
_symmetry.space_group_name_H-M   'P 1'
#
loop_
_entity.id
_entity.type
_entity.pdbx_description
1 polymer ?
#
loop_
_entity_poly.entity_id
_entity_poly.type
_entity_poly.pdbx_seq_one_letter_code
_entity_poly.pdbx_strand_id
1 'polypeptide(L)'
;VAWDEIWTSFCDLAMAGGPPHRGKFLGPTNPSDISKDLEKSKVVASEIQRGIALTTGMKAFFDDQLNWVFLECESENMAAWMHRAIVAENVFADQQGNVVRLPSGPGFRIEKEIKNVIACIAKSWHYWDGHMSENEKTKAGKVMNDAPLLEPPLAINQDLSTETYSRVSMETLEIVGTALKFKNKTDSEFGWVGFECPEEKTAAWMVRALIACNIIARREISTLLIPIFIITPDAFSPTKISEILIAIRNVYEYQLEMGEV
;
A
#
# COMPACT_ATOMS: atom_id res chain seq x y z
N VAL A 1 22.93 -10.71 -5.07
CA VAL A 1 22.48 -11.15 -3.73
C VAL A 1 21.84 -12.52 -3.87
N ALA A 2 22.12 -13.44 -2.97
CA ALA A 2 21.49 -14.74 -2.87
C ALA A 2 20.19 -14.61 -2.06
N TRP A 3 19.12 -14.19 -2.74
CA TRP A 3 17.86 -13.87 -2.08
C TRP A 3 17.20 -15.10 -1.45
N ASP A 4 17.34 -16.26 -2.06
CA ASP A 4 16.88 -17.56 -1.58
C ASP A 4 17.56 -17.99 -0.27
N GLU A 5 18.84 -17.66 -0.07
CA GLU A 5 19.59 -17.98 1.15
C GLU A 5 19.23 -17.06 2.33
N ILE A 6 18.83 -15.82 2.06
CA ILE A 6 18.41 -14.85 3.10
C ILE A 6 17.11 -15.29 3.79
N TRP A 7 16.30 -16.10 3.11
CA TRP A 7 14.95 -16.48 3.54
C TRP A 7 14.81 -17.94 3.98
N THR A 8 15.90 -18.61 4.34
CA THR A 8 15.87 -20.02 4.77
C THR A 8 15.01 -20.30 5.99
N SER A 9 14.59 -19.26 6.71
CA SER A 9 13.70 -19.35 7.85
C SER A 9 12.69 -18.20 7.79
N PHE A 10 11.85 -18.24 6.78
CA PHE A 10 10.92 -17.15 6.47
C PHE A 10 9.88 -16.90 7.60
N CYS A 11 9.40 -17.97 8.26
CA CYS A 11 8.52 -17.83 9.41
C CYS A 11 9.20 -17.08 10.56
N ASP A 12 10.48 -17.34 10.80
CA ASP A 12 11.26 -16.61 11.82
C ASP A 12 11.44 -15.15 11.43
N LEU A 13 11.62 -14.85 10.15
CA LEU A 13 11.75 -13.49 9.66
C LEU A 13 10.42 -12.72 9.73
N ALA A 14 9.32 -13.37 9.42
CA ALA A 14 7.98 -12.81 9.56
C ALA A 14 7.62 -12.57 11.04
N MET A 15 8.06 -13.44 11.94
CA MET A 15 7.88 -13.32 13.38
C MET A 15 8.84 -12.30 14.02
N ALA A 16 10.10 -12.21 13.54
CA ALA A 16 11.12 -11.36 14.15
C ALA A 16 11.04 -9.89 13.74
N GLY A 17 10.23 -9.53 12.74
CA GLY A 17 10.60 -8.27 12.12
C GLY A 17 9.54 -7.33 11.88
N GLY A 18 8.49 -7.08 12.06
CA GLY A 18 7.66 -5.96 11.60
C GLY A 18 7.89 -5.60 10.10
N PRO A 19 7.19 -4.65 9.56
CA PRO A 19 7.22 -4.36 8.13
C PRO A 19 8.64 -4.07 7.64
N PRO A 20 9.03 -4.60 6.48
CA PRO A 20 10.35 -4.35 5.89
C PRO A 20 10.62 -2.87 5.68
N HIS A 21 9.60 -2.10 5.39
CA HIS A 21 9.69 -0.66 5.17
C HIS A 21 9.05 0.13 6.30
N ARG A 22 9.83 0.31 7.38
CA ARG A 22 9.38 1.05 8.57
C ARG A 22 9.46 2.55 8.36
N GLY A 23 8.44 3.25 8.81
CA GLY A 23 8.43 4.69 8.99
C GLY A 23 8.06 5.49 7.76
N LYS A 24 8.51 5.10 6.57
CA LYS A 24 8.25 5.83 5.34
C LYS A 24 7.53 4.95 4.32
N PHE A 25 6.65 5.57 3.56
CA PHE A 25 6.03 4.94 2.42
C PHE A 25 7.05 4.69 1.31
N LEU A 26 7.07 3.49 0.75
CA LEU A 26 7.86 3.14 -0.41
C LEU A 26 7.01 3.27 -1.67
N GLY A 27 7.08 4.42 -2.30
CA GLY A 27 6.30 4.77 -3.47
C GLY A 27 7.05 4.68 -4.79
N PRO A 28 6.34 4.96 -5.89
CA PRO A 28 6.92 5.00 -7.22
C PRO A 28 7.95 6.12 -7.36
N THR A 29 8.95 5.89 -8.19
CA THR A 29 9.93 6.90 -8.56
C THR A 29 9.36 7.84 -9.62
N ASN A 30 9.67 9.11 -9.53
CA ASN A 30 9.27 10.08 -10.54
C ASN A 30 9.90 9.72 -11.90
N PRO A 31 9.14 9.72 -13.01
CA PRO A 31 9.65 9.41 -14.34
C PRO A 31 10.85 10.27 -14.76
N SER A 32 10.91 11.53 -14.30
CA SER A 32 12.05 12.40 -14.56
C SER A 32 13.36 11.91 -13.94
N ASP A 33 13.30 11.20 -12.81
CA ASP A 33 14.49 10.66 -12.15
C ASP A 33 14.96 9.36 -12.82
N ILE A 34 14.03 8.58 -13.35
CA ILE A 34 14.34 7.41 -14.17
C ILE A 34 15.07 7.81 -15.44
N SER A 35 14.55 8.85 -16.13
CA SER A 35 15.16 9.38 -17.36
C SER A 35 16.60 9.87 -17.17
N LYS A 36 16.98 10.27 -15.94
CA LYS A 36 18.36 10.71 -15.63
C LYS A 36 19.35 9.56 -15.52
N ASP A 37 18.89 8.35 -15.17
CA ASP A 37 19.76 7.18 -14.96
C ASP A 37 19.04 5.88 -15.35
N LEU A 38 18.84 5.71 -16.65
CA LEU A 38 18.15 4.55 -17.23
C LEU A 38 18.88 3.23 -16.94
N GLU A 39 20.21 3.22 -17.01
CA GLU A 39 21.00 2.03 -16.78
C GLU A 39 20.83 1.52 -15.34
N LYS A 40 20.90 2.42 -14.37
CA LYS A 40 20.69 2.07 -12.97
C LYS A 40 19.25 1.65 -12.71
N SER A 41 18.27 2.30 -13.33
CA SER A 41 16.85 1.92 -13.24
C SER A 41 16.64 0.49 -13.74
N LYS A 42 17.27 0.12 -14.86
CA LYS A 42 17.23 -1.24 -15.41
C LYS A 42 17.88 -2.26 -14.48
N VAL A 43 19.03 -1.93 -13.90
CA VAL A 43 19.71 -2.79 -12.92
C VAL A 43 18.80 -3.04 -11.70
N VAL A 44 18.15 -2.00 -11.18
CA VAL A 44 17.24 -2.11 -10.04
C VAL A 44 16.02 -2.98 -10.39
N ALA A 45 15.36 -2.70 -11.50
CA ALA A 45 14.18 -3.46 -11.92
C ALA A 45 14.54 -4.96 -12.15
N SER A 46 15.68 -5.22 -12.78
CA SER A 46 16.19 -6.59 -12.97
C SER A 46 16.48 -7.30 -11.65
N GLU A 47 17.05 -6.60 -10.67
CA GLU A 47 17.33 -7.19 -9.36
C GLU A 47 16.07 -7.49 -8.55
N ILE A 48 15.07 -6.61 -8.61
CA ILE A 48 13.75 -6.87 -8.01
C ILE A 48 13.10 -8.09 -8.67
N GLN A 49 13.05 -8.13 -10.01
CA GLN A 49 12.52 -9.27 -10.76
C GLN A 49 13.22 -10.58 -10.37
N ARG A 50 14.55 -10.58 -10.34
CA ARG A 50 15.36 -11.73 -9.97
C ARG A 50 15.10 -12.17 -8.52
N GLY A 51 15.01 -11.20 -7.59
CA GLY A 51 14.74 -11.50 -6.19
C GLY A 51 13.36 -12.12 -5.98
N ILE A 52 12.33 -11.61 -6.66
CA ILE A 52 10.99 -12.20 -6.62
C ILE A 52 11.00 -13.64 -7.12
N ALA A 53 11.61 -13.89 -8.27
CA ALA A 53 11.68 -15.24 -8.84
C ALA A 53 12.40 -16.23 -7.91
N LEU A 54 13.50 -15.82 -7.28
CA LEU A 54 14.26 -16.67 -6.36
C LEU A 54 13.52 -16.96 -5.05
N THR A 55 12.78 -16.00 -4.52
CA THR A 55 12.14 -16.13 -3.20
C THR A 55 10.75 -16.75 -3.24
N THR A 56 10.05 -16.65 -4.38
CA THR A 56 8.64 -17.07 -4.49
C THR A 56 8.37 -18.00 -5.67
N GLY A 57 9.26 -18.07 -6.64
CA GLY A 57 8.98 -18.74 -7.91
C GLY A 57 8.00 -17.98 -8.83
N MET A 58 7.44 -16.87 -8.37
CA MET A 58 6.49 -16.07 -9.17
C MET A 58 7.19 -15.38 -10.34
N LYS A 59 6.43 -15.16 -11.40
CA LYS A 59 6.91 -14.41 -12.55
C LYS A 59 6.78 -12.91 -12.27
N ALA A 60 7.82 -12.18 -12.58
CA ALA A 60 7.82 -10.73 -12.61
C ALA A 60 8.49 -10.23 -13.89
N PHE A 61 8.08 -9.06 -14.36
CA PHE A 61 8.64 -8.40 -15.54
C PHE A 61 8.63 -6.88 -15.36
N PHE A 62 9.30 -6.16 -16.22
CA PHE A 62 9.29 -4.70 -16.28
C PHE A 62 9.29 -4.25 -17.74
N ASP A 63 8.81 -3.05 -17.97
CA ASP A 63 8.76 -2.41 -19.29
C ASP A 63 9.89 -1.38 -19.46
N ASP A 64 9.91 -0.70 -20.59
CA ASP A 64 10.92 0.33 -20.91
C ASP A 64 10.79 1.59 -20.04
N GLN A 65 9.69 1.75 -19.30
CA GLN A 65 9.51 2.90 -18.40
C GLN A 65 10.30 2.73 -17.09
N LEU A 66 10.62 1.50 -16.71
CA LEU A 66 11.49 1.12 -15.58
C LEU A 66 11.08 1.66 -14.19
N ASN A 67 9.95 2.34 -14.09
CA ASN A 67 9.40 2.81 -12.80
C ASN A 67 8.55 1.77 -12.10
N TRP A 68 8.22 0.68 -12.81
CA TRP A 68 7.39 -0.40 -12.34
C TRP A 68 8.03 -1.77 -12.57
N VAL A 69 7.83 -2.64 -11.62
CA VAL A 69 7.95 -4.09 -11.78
C VAL A 69 6.57 -4.68 -11.66
N PHE A 70 6.18 -5.52 -12.60
CA PHE A 70 4.88 -6.15 -12.69
C PHE A 70 5.00 -7.59 -12.17
N LEU A 71 4.22 -7.91 -11.15
CA LEU A 71 4.11 -9.24 -10.57
C LEU A 71 2.90 -9.95 -11.17
N GLU A 72 3.12 -11.07 -11.85
CA GLU A 72 2.05 -11.91 -12.40
C GLU A 72 1.57 -12.89 -11.33
N CYS A 73 0.31 -12.79 -10.95
CA CYS A 73 -0.37 -13.69 -10.03
C CYS A 73 -1.12 -14.79 -10.79
N GLU A 74 -1.35 -15.94 -10.17
CA GLU A 74 -2.06 -17.07 -10.76
C GLU A 74 -3.54 -16.76 -11.05
N SER A 75 -4.11 -15.80 -10.31
CA SER A 75 -5.50 -15.39 -10.45
C SER A 75 -5.70 -13.94 -10.00
N GLU A 76 -6.82 -13.33 -10.42
CA GLU A 76 -7.24 -12.02 -9.92
C GLU A 76 -7.50 -12.03 -8.42
N ASN A 77 -7.99 -13.14 -7.87
CA ASN A 77 -8.17 -13.30 -6.43
C ASN A 77 -6.84 -13.22 -5.67
N MET A 78 -5.80 -13.87 -6.18
CA MET A 78 -4.46 -13.76 -5.62
C MET A 78 -3.92 -12.34 -5.74
N ALA A 79 -4.10 -11.70 -6.90
CA ALA A 79 -3.64 -10.33 -7.11
C ALA A 79 -4.33 -9.34 -6.15
N ALA A 80 -5.64 -9.47 -5.94
CA ALA A 80 -6.39 -8.63 -5.01
C ALA A 80 -5.91 -8.79 -3.57
N TRP A 81 -5.58 -10.00 -3.17
CA TRP A 81 -5.01 -10.27 -1.85
C TRP A 81 -3.58 -9.74 -1.73
N MET A 82 -2.72 -10.03 -2.72
CA MET A 82 -1.34 -9.55 -2.75
C MET A 82 -1.28 -8.01 -2.72
N HIS A 83 -2.13 -7.35 -3.49
CA HIS A 83 -2.25 -5.89 -3.49
C HIS A 83 -2.45 -5.36 -2.06
N ARG A 84 -3.45 -5.87 -1.32
CA ARG A 84 -3.72 -5.43 0.06
C ARG A 84 -2.60 -5.78 1.03
N ALA A 85 -2.05 -6.97 0.93
CA ALA A 85 -0.97 -7.41 1.80
C ALA A 85 0.29 -6.52 1.63
N ILE A 86 0.63 -6.17 0.39
CA ILE A 86 1.77 -5.32 0.07
C ILE A 86 1.54 -3.88 0.56
N VAL A 87 0.37 -3.32 0.31
CA VAL A 87 0.04 -1.95 0.77
C VAL A 87 0.02 -1.88 2.30
N ALA A 88 -0.44 -2.94 2.98
CA ALA A 88 -0.41 -3.02 4.45
C ALA A 88 1.01 -3.01 5.04
N GLU A 89 2.02 -3.35 4.26
CA GLU A 89 3.44 -3.23 4.62
C GLU A 89 4.03 -1.85 4.25
N ASN A 90 3.20 -0.88 3.89
CA ASN A 90 3.59 0.50 3.53
C ASN A 90 4.44 0.57 2.24
N VAL A 91 4.24 -0.37 1.34
CA VAL A 91 4.83 -0.41 0.00
C VAL A 91 3.73 -0.15 -1.02
N PHE A 92 4.01 0.69 -2.01
CA PHE A 92 3.05 0.91 -3.10
C PHE A 92 2.76 -0.40 -3.83
N ALA A 93 1.50 -0.65 -4.07
CA ALA A 93 1.04 -1.64 -5.02
C ALA A 93 -0.22 -1.12 -5.69
N ASP A 94 -0.50 -1.61 -6.88
CA ASP A 94 -1.71 -1.34 -7.64
C ASP A 94 -2.04 -2.58 -8.47
N GLN A 95 -3.32 -2.91 -8.58
CA GLN A 95 -3.79 -4.13 -9.24
C GLN A 95 -4.49 -3.83 -10.56
N GLN A 96 -4.16 -4.60 -11.58
CA GLN A 96 -4.90 -4.63 -12.84
C GLN A 96 -5.07 -6.08 -13.30
N GLY A 97 -6.28 -6.61 -13.18
CA GLY A 97 -6.55 -8.03 -13.42
C GLY A 97 -5.72 -8.91 -12.48
N ASN A 98 -4.97 -9.84 -13.05
CA ASN A 98 -4.07 -10.70 -12.28
C ASN A 98 -2.63 -10.16 -12.13
N VAL A 99 -2.40 -8.89 -12.43
CA VAL A 99 -1.08 -8.25 -12.33
C VAL A 99 -1.08 -7.22 -11.22
N VAL A 100 -0.03 -7.24 -10.40
CA VAL A 100 0.24 -6.22 -9.37
C VAL A 100 1.47 -5.41 -9.75
N ARG A 101 1.34 -4.08 -9.83
CA ARG A 101 2.45 -3.16 -10.06
C ARG A 101 3.15 -2.83 -8.76
N LEU A 102 4.48 -2.81 -8.81
CA LEU A 102 5.38 -2.58 -7.69
C LEU A 102 6.34 -1.45 -8.02
N PRO A 103 6.78 -0.64 -7.04
CA PRO A 103 7.65 0.48 -7.31
C PRO A 103 9.08 0.04 -7.65
N SER A 104 9.71 0.78 -8.55
CA SER A 104 11.11 0.66 -8.90
C SER A 104 11.71 2.04 -9.18
N GLY A 105 13.04 2.13 -9.24
CA GLY A 105 13.72 3.35 -9.66
C GLY A 105 15.19 3.42 -9.27
N PRO A 106 15.96 4.35 -9.88
CA PRO A 106 17.43 4.40 -9.76
C PRO A 106 17.90 4.75 -8.33
N GLY A 107 17.04 5.34 -7.50
CA GLY A 107 17.34 5.62 -6.10
C GLY A 107 17.29 4.43 -5.17
N PHE A 108 16.78 3.28 -5.63
CA PHE A 108 16.63 2.09 -4.80
C PHE A 108 17.97 1.41 -4.53
N ARG A 109 18.19 1.10 -3.27
CA ARG A 109 19.40 0.44 -2.78
C ARG A 109 19.11 -1.02 -2.43
N ILE A 110 20.05 -1.91 -2.67
CA ILE A 110 19.90 -3.36 -2.42
C ILE A 110 19.50 -3.63 -0.97
N GLU A 111 20.22 -3.04 -0.02
CA GLU A 111 20.04 -3.29 1.42
C GLU A 111 18.80 -2.62 2.03
N LYS A 112 18.05 -1.85 1.24
CA LYS A 112 16.91 -1.09 1.73
C LYS A 112 15.68 -1.25 0.84
N GLU A 113 15.54 -0.40 -0.16
CA GLU A 113 14.32 -0.32 -0.97
C GLU A 113 14.08 -1.63 -1.76
N ILE A 114 15.10 -2.16 -2.44
CA ILE A 114 15.01 -3.44 -3.18
C ILE A 114 14.68 -4.59 -2.24
N LYS A 115 15.43 -4.72 -1.13
CA LYS A 115 15.18 -5.73 -0.11
C LYS A 115 13.76 -5.63 0.44
N ASN A 116 13.26 -4.42 0.68
CA ASN A 116 11.93 -4.22 1.23
C ASN A 116 10.83 -4.67 0.26
N VAL A 117 10.96 -4.37 -1.05
CA VAL A 117 10.02 -4.84 -2.06
C VAL A 117 10.01 -6.36 -2.10
N ILE A 118 11.18 -6.99 -2.24
CA ILE A 118 11.30 -8.46 -2.32
C ILE A 118 10.77 -9.14 -1.05
N ALA A 119 11.15 -8.63 0.14
CA ALA A 119 10.71 -9.17 1.41
C ALA A 119 9.20 -9.09 1.60
N CYS A 120 8.60 -7.96 1.23
CA CYS A 120 7.17 -7.77 1.31
C CYS A 120 6.42 -8.79 0.45
N ILE A 121 6.87 -9.00 -0.78
CA ILE A 121 6.26 -9.96 -1.70
C ILE A 121 6.47 -11.39 -1.22
N ALA A 122 7.68 -11.76 -0.84
CA ALA A 122 8.00 -13.09 -0.35
C ALA A 122 7.18 -13.46 0.88
N LYS A 123 7.01 -12.53 1.82
CA LYS A 123 6.18 -12.68 3.02
C LYS A 123 4.70 -12.85 2.68
N SER A 124 4.18 -12.00 1.79
CA SER A 124 2.79 -12.06 1.36
C SER A 124 2.49 -13.35 0.62
N TRP A 125 3.33 -13.74 -0.34
CA TRP A 125 3.21 -14.99 -1.07
C TRP A 125 3.29 -16.21 -0.14
N HIS A 126 4.25 -16.23 0.79
CA HIS A 126 4.39 -17.35 1.73
C HIS A 126 3.12 -17.55 2.57
N TYR A 127 2.49 -16.46 3.01
CA TYR A 127 1.23 -16.56 3.74
C TYR A 127 0.10 -17.11 2.86
N TRP A 128 -0.02 -16.58 1.64
CA TRP A 128 -1.02 -17.06 0.67
C TRP A 128 -0.84 -18.54 0.33
N ASP A 129 0.39 -18.93 -0.01
CA ASP A 129 0.68 -20.29 -0.47
C ASP A 129 0.72 -21.31 0.69
N GLY A 130 1.40 -20.99 1.77
CA GLY A 130 1.71 -21.93 2.84
C GLY A 130 0.73 -21.93 4.03
N HIS A 131 -0.06 -20.88 4.22
CA HIS A 131 -0.92 -20.73 5.40
C HIS A 131 -2.41 -20.59 5.10
N MET A 132 -2.80 -20.43 3.86
CA MET A 132 -4.20 -20.35 3.47
C MET A 132 -4.65 -21.62 2.74
N SER A 133 -5.75 -22.22 3.18
CA SER A 133 -6.43 -23.28 2.44
C SER A 133 -7.07 -22.72 1.16
N GLU A 134 -7.34 -23.57 0.19
CA GLU A 134 -7.98 -23.18 -1.08
C GLU A 134 -9.35 -22.50 -0.86
N ASN A 135 -10.08 -22.91 0.16
CA ASN A 135 -11.36 -22.28 0.51
C ASN A 135 -11.16 -20.86 1.06
N GLU A 136 -10.13 -20.64 1.88
CA GLU A 136 -9.79 -19.31 2.39
C GLU A 136 -9.28 -18.41 1.27
N LYS A 137 -8.40 -18.89 0.40
CA LYS A 137 -7.94 -18.18 -0.80
C LYS A 137 -9.11 -17.72 -1.68
N THR A 138 -10.04 -18.63 -1.97
CA THR A 138 -11.23 -18.34 -2.78
C THR A 138 -12.11 -17.29 -2.11
N LYS A 139 -12.41 -17.44 -0.82
CA LYS A 139 -13.26 -16.50 -0.08
C LYS A 139 -12.61 -15.13 0.05
N ALA A 140 -11.35 -15.07 0.49
CA ALA A 140 -10.64 -13.83 0.66
C ALA A 140 -10.50 -13.07 -0.66
N GLY A 141 -10.04 -13.74 -1.71
CA GLY A 141 -9.86 -13.13 -3.01
C GLY A 141 -11.17 -12.62 -3.62
N LYS A 142 -12.26 -13.40 -3.51
CA LYS A 142 -13.56 -12.95 -4.00
C LYS A 142 -14.07 -11.72 -3.27
N VAL A 143 -14.03 -11.70 -1.95
CA VAL A 143 -14.44 -10.54 -1.15
C VAL A 143 -13.63 -9.31 -1.52
N MET A 144 -12.34 -9.47 -1.77
CA MET A 144 -11.45 -8.37 -2.13
C MET A 144 -11.67 -7.85 -3.56
N ASN A 145 -11.99 -8.72 -4.52
CA ASN A 145 -12.35 -8.30 -5.87
C ASN A 145 -13.72 -7.62 -5.94
N ASP A 146 -14.70 -8.13 -5.18
CA ASP A 146 -16.05 -7.57 -5.13
C ASP A 146 -16.09 -6.21 -4.41
N ALA A 147 -15.10 -5.91 -3.58
CA ALA A 147 -14.97 -4.65 -2.84
C ALA A 147 -13.55 -4.08 -3.01
N PRO A 148 -13.26 -3.43 -4.15
CA PRO A 148 -11.94 -2.84 -4.41
C PRO A 148 -11.58 -1.81 -3.34
N LEU A 149 -10.28 -1.63 -3.12
CA LEU A 149 -9.78 -0.61 -2.21
C LEU A 149 -10.26 0.78 -2.65
N LEU A 150 -10.67 1.58 -1.68
CA LEU A 150 -10.85 3.00 -1.89
C LEU A 150 -9.46 3.63 -2.04
N GLU A 151 -9.11 4.00 -3.25
CA GLU A 151 -7.85 4.63 -3.59
C GLU A 151 -8.00 6.14 -3.76
N PRO A 152 -6.93 6.93 -3.58
CA PRO A 152 -6.98 8.34 -3.94
C PRO A 152 -7.28 8.43 -5.44
N PRO A 153 -8.03 9.44 -5.85
CA PRO A 153 -8.15 9.71 -7.27
C PRO A 153 -6.74 9.83 -7.79
N LEU A 154 -6.38 8.92 -8.69
CA LEU A 154 -5.09 8.99 -9.34
C LEU A 154 -4.91 10.41 -9.86
N ALA A 155 -3.73 10.98 -9.68
CA ALA A 155 -3.35 12.31 -10.19
C ALA A 155 -3.61 12.49 -11.72
N ILE A 156 -4.15 11.46 -12.35
CA ILE A 156 -4.54 11.37 -13.76
C ILE A 156 -5.75 12.26 -14.07
N ASN A 157 -6.64 12.53 -13.12
CA ASN A 157 -7.68 13.52 -13.32
C ASN A 157 -7.14 14.92 -13.02
N GLN A 158 -6.28 15.40 -13.91
CA GLN A 158 -5.72 16.76 -13.90
C GLN A 158 -6.80 17.86 -14.09
N ASP A 159 -8.07 17.49 -14.27
CA ASP A 159 -9.18 18.41 -14.48
C ASP A 159 -9.82 18.95 -13.18
N LEU A 160 -9.36 18.51 -12.01
CA LEU A 160 -9.79 19.14 -10.78
C LEU A 160 -9.16 20.52 -10.66
N SER A 161 -9.98 21.55 -10.72
CA SER A 161 -9.48 22.90 -10.42
C SER A 161 -8.83 22.92 -9.03
N THR A 162 -7.77 23.70 -8.86
CA THR A 162 -7.06 23.86 -7.58
C THR A 162 -8.03 24.23 -6.44
N GLU A 163 -9.07 24.98 -6.74
CA GLU A 163 -10.12 25.37 -5.78
C GLU A 163 -10.95 24.16 -5.33
N THR A 164 -11.39 23.31 -6.27
CA THR A 164 -12.15 22.09 -5.95
C THR A 164 -11.29 21.14 -5.13
N TYR A 165 -10.02 20.94 -5.51
CA TYR A 165 -9.09 20.10 -4.76
C TYR A 165 -8.91 20.61 -3.32
N SER A 166 -8.65 21.91 -3.15
CA SER A 166 -8.46 22.52 -1.83
C SER A 166 -9.70 22.36 -0.95
N ARG A 167 -10.89 22.60 -1.50
CA ARG A 167 -12.16 22.44 -0.79
C ARG A 167 -12.35 20.99 -0.33
N VAL A 168 -12.20 20.01 -1.22
CA VAL A 168 -12.38 18.58 -0.88
C VAL A 168 -11.33 18.10 0.11
N SER A 169 -10.08 18.57 0.00
CA SER A 169 -9.03 18.28 0.96
C SER A 169 -9.38 18.78 2.35
N MET A 170 -9.87 20.01 2.46
CA MET A 170 -10.30 20.61 3.73
C MET A 170 -11.49 19.88 4.33
N GLU A 171 -12.50 19.56 3.51
CA GLU A 171 -13.66 18.79 3.95
C GLU A 171 -13.27 17.42 4.48
N THR A 172 -12.36 16.69 3.76
CA THR A 172 -11.86 15.40 4.22
C THR A 172 -11.08 15.52 5.53
N LEU A 173 -10.21 16.54 5.66
CA LEU A 173 -9.46 16.80 6.89
C LEU A 173 -10.39 17.08 8.09
N GLU A 174 -11.41 17.88 7.91
CA GLU A 174 -12.36 18.24 8.97
C GLU A 174 -13.15 17.01 9.43
N ILE A 175 -13.71 16.28 8.48
CA ILE A 175 -14.58 15.14 8.75
C ILE A 175 -13.78 14.00 9.43
N VAL A 176 -12.63 13.61 8.87
CA VAL A 176 -11.81 12.52 9.42
C VAL A 176 -11.12 12.96 10.72
N GLY A 177 -10.63 14.20 10.78
CA GLY A 177 -10.01 14.75 11.99
C GLY A 177 -10.97 14.79 13.17
N THR A 178 -12.25 15.11 12.93
CA THR A 178 -13.31 15.06 13.95
C THR A 178 -13.55 13.62 14.43
N ALA A 179 -13.55 12.64 13.51
CA ALA A 179 -13.76 11.24 13.84
C ALA A 179 -12.61 10.64 14.65
N LEU A 180 -11.36 10.96 14.27
CA LEU A 180 -10.16 10.41 14.88
C LEU A 180 -9.68 11.22 16.11
N LYS A 181 -10.06 12.48 16.23
CA LYS A 181 -9.51 13.43 17.23
C LYS A 181 -7.99 13.61 17.15
N PHE A 182 -7.40 13.32 16.01
CA PHE A 182 -5.99 13.53 15.74
C PHE A 182 -5.74 14.93 15.22
N LYS A 183 -4.52 15.41 15.39
CA LYS A 183 -4.09 16.67 14.84
C LYS A 183 -3.87 16.54 13.33
N ASN A 184 -4.42 17.47 12.58
CA ASN A 184 -4.27 17.52 11.13
C ASN A 184 -2.84 17.92 10.75
N LYS A 185 -2.29 17.28 9.72
CA LYS A 185 -1.03 17.66 9.09
C LYS A 185 -1.32 18.31 7.74
N THR A 186 -0.85 19.52 7.55
CA THR A 186 -1.17 20.34 6.36
C THR A 186 -0.33 20.02 5.14
N ASP A 187 0.88 19.47 5.33
CA ASP A 187 1.82 19.18 4.23
C ASP A 187 1.74 17.70 3.83
N SER A 188 0.65 17.33 3.18
CA SER A 188 0.46 15.99 2.65
C SER A 188 0.66 15.98 1.13
N GLU A 189 1.11 14.85 0.58
CA GLU A 189 1.21 14.69 -0.86
C GLU A 189 -0.15 14.80 -1.55
N PHE A 190 -0.14 15.17 -2.82
CA PHE A 190 -1.35 15.26 -3.63
C PHE A 190 -2.20 13.98 -3.56
N GLY A 191 -3.49 14.12 -3.32
CA GLY A 191 -4.43 13.01 -3.17
C GLY A 191 -4.55 12.46 -1.75
N TRP A 192 -3.79 12.99 -0.77
CA TRP A 192 -3.77 12.49 0.60
C TRP A 192 -3.97 13.60 1.63
N VAL A 193 -4.57 13.23 2.75
CA VAL A 193 -4.65 14.07 3.97
C VAL A 193 -3.97 13.34 5.12
N GLY A 194 -3.25 14.10 5.96
CA GLY A 194 -2.42 13.56 7.03
C GLY A 194 -2.98 13.83 8.43
N PHE A 195 -2.78 12.85 9.32
CA PHE A 195 -3.16 12.92 10.73
C PHE A 195 -2.01 12.46 11.61
N GLU A 196 -1.63 13.26 12.62
CA GLU A 196 -0.59 12.90 13.57
C GLU A 196 -1.14 11.89 14.60
N CYS A 197 -0.72 10.64 14.51
CA CYS A 197 -1.01 9.62 15.50
C CYS A 197 -0.13 9.83 16.76
N PRO A 198 -0.59 9.38 17.94
CA PRO A 198 0.19 9.48 19.17
C PRO A 198 1.57 8.80 19.06
N GLU A 199 1.63 7.67 18.38
CA GLU A 199 2.85 6.88 18.21
C GLU A 199 2.95 6.24 16.83
N GLU A 200 4.16 5.83 16.43
CA GLU A 200 4.39 5.11 15.17
C GLU A 200 3.63 3.78 15.09
N LYS A 201 3.55 3.05 16.21
CA LYS A 201 2.79 1.78 16.26
C LYS A 201 1.30 1.98 15.99
N THR A 202 0.70 3.09 16.49
CA THR A 202 -0.67 3.48 16.21
C THR A 202 -0.90 3.68 14.71
N ALA A 203 -0.04 4.46 14.07
CA ALA A 203 -0.12 4.66 12.61
C ALA A 203 0.01 3.35 11.84
N ALA A 204 0.95 2.47 12.23
CA ALA A 204 1.16 1.18 11.60
C ALA A 204 -0.06 0.25 11.72
N TRP A 205 -0.68 0.23 12.89
CA TRP A 205 -1.89 -0.54 13.14
C TRP A 205 -3.07 0.00 12.35
N MET A 206 -3.28 1.33 12.38
CA MET A 206 -4.36 1.99 11.64
C MET A 206 -4.29 1.71 10.14
N VAL A 207 -3.09 1.76 9.53
CA VAL A 207 -2.92 1.42 8.11
C VAL A 207 -3.45 0.02 7.81
N ARG A 208 -3.06 -0.98 8.58
CA ARG A 208 -3.49 -2.38 8.36
C ARG A 208 -4.98 -2.56 8.56
N ALA A 209 -5.53 -1.97 9.60
CA ALA A 209 -6.95 -2.07 9.91
C ALA A 209 -7.82 -1.36 8.87
N LEU A 210 -7.41 -0.18 8.38
CA LEU A 210 -8.12 0.54 7.32
C LEU A 210 -8.10 -0.24 6.00
N ILE A 211 -6.97 -0.83 5.63
CA ILE A 211 -6.87 -1.68 4.44
C ILE A 211 -7.78 -2.91 4.57
N ALA A 212 -7.89 -3.50 5.75
CA ALA A 212 -8.86 -4.57 6.01
C ALA A 212 -10.32 -4.12 5.86
N CYS A 213 -10.59 -2.82 6.06
CA CYS A 213 -11.88 -2.18 5.78
C CYS A 213 -12.01 -1.64 4.34
N ASN A 214 -11.16 -2.07 3.41
CA ASN A 214 -11.11 -1.61 2.02
C ASN A 214 -10.80 -0.12 1.82
N ILE A 215 -10.13 0.51 2.78
CA ILE A 215 -9.67 1.89 2.67
C ILE A 215 -8.15 1.84 2.56
N ILE A 216 -7.62 2.26 1.41
CA ILE A 216 -6.16 2.37 1.27
C ILE A 216 -5.65 3.41 2.28
N ALA A 217 -4.60 3.06 2.98
CA ALA A 217 -3.94 3.97 3.89
C ALA A 217 -2.43 3.75 3.81
N ARG A 218 -1.66 4.76 4.17
CA ARG A 218 -0.21 4.69 4.27
C ARG A 218 0.27 5.55 5.42
N ARG A 219 1.54 5.49 5.74
CA ARG A 219 2.09 6.29 6.83
C ARG A 219 3.48 6.85 6.51
N GLU A 220 3.76 7.97 7.14
CA GLU A 220 5.09 8.56 7.24
C GLU A 220 5.43 8.69 8.73
N ILE A 221 6.21 7.74 9.24
CA ILE A 221 6.52 7.58 10.67
C ILE A 221 5.22 7.43 11.49
N SER A 222 4.84 8.42 12.26
CA SER A 222 3.60 8.47 13.05
C SER A 222 2.45 9.22 12.34
N THR A 223 2.66 9.73 11.14
CA THR A 223 1.60 10.37 10.36
C THR A 223 0.81 9.32 9.60
N LEU A 224 -0.46 9.17 9.90
CA LEU A 224 -1.41 8.41 9.10
C LEU A 224 -1.83 9.25 7.90
N LEU A 225 -1.80 8.67 6.72
CA LEU A 225 -2.24 9.28 5.46
C LEU A 225 -3.46 8.53 4.94
N ILE A 226 -4.54 9.27 4.70
CA ILE A 226 -5.81 8.77 4.19
C ILE A 226 -6.07 9.45 2.84
N PRO A 227 -6.67 8.74 1.85
CA PRO A 227 -6.98 9.34 0.56
C PRO A 227 -8.02 10.46 0.70
N ILE A 228 -7.88 11.48 -0.11
CA ILE A 228 -8.91 12.50 -0.27
C ILE A 228 -10.14 11.85 -0.90
N PHE A 229 -11.29 12.02 -0.26
CA PHE A 229 -12.56 11.56 -0.78
C PHE A 229 -13.13 12.60 -1.75
N ILE A 230 -12.88 12.43 -3.04
CA ILE A 230 -13.54 13.26 -4.04
C ILE A 230 -15.01 12.84 -4.12
N ILE A 231 -15.84 13.70 -3.57
CA ILE A 231 -17.29 13.56 -3.67
C ILE A 231 -17.68 14.01 -5.08
N THR A 232 -17.69 13.08 -6.03
CA THR A 232 -18.45 13.28 -7.24
C THR A 232 -19.81 12.60 -7.08
N PRO A 233 -20.87 13.14 -7.67
CA PRO A 233 -22.20 12.53 -7.60
C PRO A 233 -22.22 11.05 -8.02
N ASP A 234 -21.27 10.65 -8.86
CA ASP A 234 -21.18 9.31 -9.45
C ASP A 234 -20.24 8.37 -8.67
N ALA A 235 -19.28 8.88 -7.89
CA ALA A 235 -18.27 8.06 -7.23
C ALA A 235 -18.52 7.82 -5.73
N PHE A 236 -19.03 8.82 -5.00
CA PHE A 236 -19.27 8.73 -3.56
C PHE A 236 -20.58 9.38 -3.16
N SER A 237 -21.60 8.55 -2.93
CA SER A 237 -22.83 9.01 -2.30
C SER A 237 -22.56 9.42 -0.84
N PRO A 238 -23.38 10.30 -0.24
CA PRO A 238 -23.30 10.63 1.19
C PRO A 238 -23.31 9.40 2.09
N THR A 239 -24.02 8.34 1.69
CA THR A 239 -24.07 7.05 2.40
C THR A 239 -22.69 6.38 2.41
N LYS A 240 -22.00 6.37 1.28
CA LYS A 240 -20.66 5.76 1.17
C LYS A 240 -19.64 6.48 2.03
N ILE A 241 -19.69 7.80 2.08
CA ILE A 241 -18.83 8.60 2.97
C ILE A 241 -19.10 8.27 4.43
N SER A 242 -20.37 8.17 4.82
CA SER A 242 -20.74 7.80 6.18
C SER A 242 -20.23 6.40 6.55
N GLU A 243 -20.30 5.43 5.64
CA GLU A 243 -19.74 4.08 5.85
C GLU A 243 -18.22 4.13 6.08
N ILE A 244 -17.49 4.91 5.28
CA ILE A 244 -16.04 5.08 5.41
C ILE A 244 -15.68 5.71 6.75
N LEU A 245 -16.40 6.77 7.16
CA LEU A 245 -16.15 7.43 8.43
C LEU A 245 -16.46 6.54 9.63
N ILE A 246 -17.53 5.75 9.54
CA ILE A 246 -17.87 4.75 10.56
C ILE A 246 -16.75 3.70 10.64
N ALA A 247 -16.25 3.21 9.52
CA ALA A 247 -15.13 2.26 9.49
C ALA A 247 -13.87 2.85 10.13
N ILE A 248 -13.50 4.07 9.77
CA ILE A 248 -12.32 4.77 10.35
C ILE A 248 -12.47 4.93 11.86
N ARG A 249 -13.64 5.36 12.32
CA ARG A 249 -13.90 5.54 13.75
C ARG A 249 -13.90 4.22 14.52
N ASN A 250 -14.57 3.20 14.01
CA ASN A 250 -14.62 1.89 14.65
C ASN A 250 -13.23 1.26 14.77
N VAL A 251 -12.40 1.40 13.75
CA VAL A 251 -11.00 0.95 13.76
C VAL A 251 -10.25 1.64 14.91
N TYR A 252 -10.38 2.95 15.06
CA TYR A 252 -9.71 3.70 16.11
C TYR A 252 -10.24 3.38 17.51
N GLU A 253 -11.56 3.30 17.67
CA GLU A 253 -12.20 2.92 18.96
C GLU A 253 -11.76 1.52 19.40
N TYR A 254 -11.72 0.55 18.48
CA TYR A 254 -11.23 -0.79 18.78
C TYR A 254 -9.76 -0.80 19.26
N GLN A 255 -8.92 0.02 18.65
CA GLN A 255 -7.53 0.16 19.11
C GLN A 255 -7.43 0.71 20.54
N LEU A 256 -8.25 1.69 20.88
CA LEU A 256 -8.30 2.25 22.24
C LEU A 256 -8.76 1.20 23.29
N GLU A 257 -9.75 0.38 22.94
CA GLU A 257 -10.27 -0.67 23.81
C GLU A 257 -9.25 -1.78 24.07
N MET A 258 -8.46 -2.13 23.04
CA MET A 258 -7.42 -3.15 23.18
C MET A 258 -6.21 -2.70 23.99
N GLY A 259 -6.11 -1.43 24.37
CA GLY A 259 -5.03 -0.89 25.17
C GLY A 259 -3.67 -0.87 24.45
N GLU A 260 -3.67 -0.89 23.12
CA GLU A 260 -2.47 -0.84 22.29
C GLU A 260 -2.01 0.60 21.96
N VAL A 261 -2.52 1.58 22.70
CA VAL A 261 -2.13 2.99 22.59
C VAL A 261 -1.12 3.37 23.65
#